data_617d88ed02f3e7654d1917bf36921d3b
#
_entry.id   617d88ed02f3e7654d1917bf36921d3b
#
_cell.length_a   1.000
_cell.length_b   1.000
_cell.length_c   1.000
_cell.angle_alpha   90.00
_cell.angle_beta   90.00
_cell.angle_gamma   90.00
#
_symmetry.space_group_name_H-M   'P 1'
#
loop_
_entity.id
_entity.type
_entity.pdbx_description
1 polymer ?
#
loop_
_entity_poly.entity_id
_entity_poly.type
_entity_poly.pdbx_seq_one_letter_code
_entity_poly.pdbx_strand_id
1 'polypeptide(L)'
;MPFLIRLPLGPNGVVLKVRDTWPRTAKVYCHRADEWPDEPDILERVPVRSCVRRGAAIDLILDRGRENRSQFVFAHARGREVIFWQSARTTKQARPAVAIPTARAAGQVLEILVDSHERYPWTFARQQAVTRRQALTAGDYAVAIDDLVVAAVERKSLTDLVATLTTGKLRYLLAELATMPRAAIVVEDRWSAVFKLERVRPSVVADGLAEAQVRFPTIPILFCETRPLAQEWTYRFLGAAAAHHREHRDAFELEQRLPTAGPLAAAEPTVAEIRAWAVAAGLEVAAKGRLRPEVYEAYHAATYG
;
A
#
# COMPACT_ATOMS: atom_id res chain seq x y z
N MET A 1 8.65 -15.17 -24.47
CA MET A 1 8.54 -15.64 -23.08
C MET A 1 7.46 -16.70 -23.05
N PRO A 2 7.77 -17.93 -22.63
CA PRO A 2 6.85 -19.05 -22.82
C PRO A 2 5.75 -19.16 -21.75
N PHE A 3 5.84 -18.41 -20.65
CA PHE A 3 4.89 -18.54 -19.55
C PHE A 3 4.12 -17.24 -19.31
N LEU A 4 2.87 -17.40 -18.83
CA LEU A 4 2.02 -16.29 -18.39
C LEU A 4 1.70 -16.45 -16.89
N ILE A 5 1.60 -15.33 -16.19
CA ILE A 5 1.11 -15.26 -14.81
C ILE A 5 -0.10 -14.36 -14.82
N ARG A 6 -1.22 -14.83 -14.23
CA ARG A 6 -2.42 -14.02 -14.01
C ARG A 6 -2.56 -13.74 -12.53
N LEU A 7 -2.67 -12.46 -12.17
CA LEU A 7 -2.86 -12.01 -10.80
C LEU A 7 -4.30 -11.55 -10.61
N PRO A 8 -4.97 -11.90 -9.50
CA PRO A 8 -6.35 -11.50 -9.23
C PRO A 8 -6.41 -10.07 -8.70
N LEU A 9 -6.01 -9.10 -9.52
CA LEU A 9 -6.06 -7.68 -9.18
C LEU A 9 -7.11 -6.98 -10.06
N GLY A 10 -8.14 -6.43 -9.41
CA GLY A 10 -9.28 -5.83 -10.11
C GLY A 10 -10.15 -6.86 -10.84
N PRO A 11 -11.21 -6.42 -11.54
CA PRO A 11 -12.19 -7.32 -12.17
C PRO A 11 -11.60 -8.17 -13.30
N ASN A 12 -10.59 -7.67 -14.00
CA ASN A 12 -10.01 -8.35 -15.17
C ASN A 12 -8.69 -9.09 -14.86
N GLY A 13 -8.13 -8.91 -13.67
CA GLY A 13 -6.81 -9.41 -13.32
C GLY A 13 -5.68 -8.68 -14.03
N VAL A 14 -4.43 -9.03 -13.70
CA VAL A 14 -3.21 -8.52 -14.38
C VAL A 14 -2.48 -9.71 -14.97
N VAL A 15 -2.17 -9.66 -16.27
CA VAL A 15 -1.45 -10.73 -16.99
C VAL A 15 -0.04 -10.27 -17.31
N LEU A 16 0.95 -11.10 -16.97
CA LEU A 16 2.35 -10.83 -17.19
C LEU A 16 3.01 -12.01 -17.92
N LYS A 17 3.86 -11.70 -18.91
CA LYS A 17 4.72 -12.68 -19.61
C LYS A 17 6.01 -12.87 -18.81
N VAL A 18 6.42 -14.12 -18.61
CA VAL A 18 7.65 -14.46 -17.89
C VAL A 18 8.46 -15.52 -18.65
N ARG A 19 9.77 -15.54 -18.40
CA ARG A 19 10.68 -16.49 -19.04
C ARG A 19 10.71 -17.83 -18.30
N ASP A 20 10.56 -17.78 -16.98
CA ASP A 20 10.65 -18.94 -16.10
C ASP A 20 9.33 -19.15 -15.34
N THR A 21 9.09 -20.38 -14.92
CA THR A 21 7.99 -20.72 -14.04
C THR A 21 8.15 -20.01 -12.69
N TRP A 22 7.05 -19.62 -12.10
CA TRP A 22 6.98 -18.95 -10.82
C TRP A 22 6.43 -19.92 -9.76
N PRO A 23 6.82 -19.84 -8.49
CA PRO A 23 7.83 -18.96 -7.87
C PRO A 23 9.24 -19.52 -7.91
N ARG A 24 10.22 -18.62 -7.89
CA ARG A 24 11.64 -18.94 -7.94
C ARG A 24 12.42 -18.35 -6.77
N THR A 25 13.64 -18.86 -6.57
CA THR A 25 14.58 -18.32 -5.57
C THR A 25 15.29 -17.04 -6.02
N ALA A 26 15.24 -16.72 -7.31
CA ALA A 26 15.82 -15.51 -7.91
C ALA A 26 14.73 -14.54 -8.38
N LYS A 27 15.09 -13.28 -8.65
CA LYS A 27 14.20 -12.32 -9.28
C LYS A 27 13.73 -12.83 -10.63
N VAL A 28 12.44 -12.71 -10.90
CA VAL A 28 11.83 -13.06 -12.18
C VAL A 28 11.45 -11.78 -12.90
N TYR A 29 12.08 -11.50 -14.05
CA TYR A 29 11.71 -10.36 -14.88
C TYR A 29 10.47 -10.72 -15.70
N CYS A 30 9.54 -9.76 -15.71
CA CYS A 30 8.24 -9.89 -16.35
C CYS A 30 8.08 -8.82 -17.42
N HIS A 31 7.19 -9.08 -18.37
CA HIS A 31 6.70 -8.09 -19.33
C HIS A 31 5.17 -8.13 -19.30
N ARG A 32 4.55 -7.07 -19.76
CA ARG A 32 3.10 -7.07 -19.93
C ARG A 32 2.68 -8.10 -20.96
N ALA A 33 1.53 -8.71 -20.74
CA ALA A 33 0.83 -9.49 -21.72
C ALA A 33 -0.45 -8.76 -22.10
N ASP A 34 -0.81 -8.81 -23.37
CA ASP A 34 -1.98 -8.13 -23.89
C ASP A 34 -3.25 -8.91 -23.58
N GLU A 35 -3.16 -10.25 -23.57
CA GLU A 35 -4.32 -11.13 -23.40
C GLU A 35 -3.96 -12.38 -22.58
N TRP A 36 -4.99 -12.96 -21.95
CA TRP A 36 -4.97 -14.30 -21.41
C TRP A 36 -5.53 -15.27 -22.46
N PRO A 37 -4.90 -16.40 -22.76
CA PRO A 37 -5.42 -17.36 -23.74
C PRO A 37 -6.81 -17.88 -23.35
N ASP A 38 -7.64 -18.14 -24.35
CA ASP A 38 -8.97 -18.78 -24.14
C ASP A 38 -8.84 -20.19 -23.57
N GLU A 39 -7.87 -20.96 -24.07
CA GLU A 39 -7.55 -22.31 -23.61
C GLU A 39 -6.11 -22.38 -23.06
N PRO A 40 -5.87 -21.93 -21.82
CA PRO A 40 -4.55 -21.94 -21.24
C PRO A 40 -4.16 -23.33 -20.73
N ASP A 41 -2.93 -23.77 -21.00
CA ASP A 41 -2.33 -24.90 -20.29
C ASP A 41 -1.89 -24.45 -18.89
N ILE A 42 -2.68 -24.77 -17.87
CA ILE A 42 -2.47 -24.33 -16.49
C ILE A 42 -1.45 -25.21 -15.79
N LEU A 43 -0.26 -24.66 -15.58
CA LEU A 43 0.82 -25.37 -14.88
C LEU A 43 0.58 -25.40 -13.35
N GLU A 44 0.11 -24.31 -12.78
CA GLU A 44 -0.09 -24.20 -11.33
C GLU A 44 -1.17 -23.14 -10.99
N ARG A 45 -2.03 -23.47 -10.05
CA ARG A 45 -2.97 -22.54 -9.40
C ARG A 45 -2.62 -22.45 -7.92
N VAL A 46 -2.36 -21.23 -7.44
CA VAL A 46 -2.03 -20.99 -6.03
C VAL A 46 -3.10 -20.10 -5.41
N PRO A 47 -3.80 -20.54 -4.37
CA PRO A 47 -4.77 -19.71 -3.67
C PRO A 47 -4.12 -18.43 -3.12
N VAL A 48 -4.81 -17.31 -3.26
CA VAL A 48 -4.33 -15.99 -2.86
C VAL A 48 -5.11 -15.50 -1.65
N ARG A 49 -4.43 -15.22 -0.54
CA ARG A 49 -5.01 -14.57 0.65
C ARG A 49 -5.17 -13.08 0.48
N SER A 50 -4.25 -12.44 -0.22
CA SER A 50 -4.27 -11.00 -0.47
C SER A 50 -3.48 -10.66 -1.72
N CYS A 51 -4.07 -9.84 -2.59
CA CYS A 51 -3.43 -9.25 -3.74
C CYS A 51 -3.82 -7.77 -3.79
N VAL A 52 -2.90 -6.89 -3.42
CA VAL A 52 -3.19 -5.46 -3.25
C VAL A 52 -2.11 -4.65 -3.92
N ARG A 53 -2.52 -3.66 -4.71
CA ARG A 53 -1.60 -2.69 -5.28
C ARG A 53 -1.25 -1.62 -4.25
N ARG A 54 0.05 -1.34 -4.12
CA ARG A 54 0.59 -0.27 -3.29
C ARG A 54 1.65 0.50 -4.09
N GLY A 55 1.24 1.63 -4.66
CA GLY A 55 2.12 2.40 -5.53
C GLY A 55 2.61 1.59 -6.73
N ALA A 56 3.90 1.60 -6.95
CA ALA A 56 4.57 0.86 -8.02
C ALA A 56 4.72 -0.65 -7.75
N ALA A 57 4.06 -1.21 -6.75
CA ALA A 57 4.14 -2.64 -6.45
C ALA A 57 2.75 -3.27 -6.24
N ILE A 58 2.63 -4.54 -6.64
CA ILE A 58 1.52 -5.41 -6.27
C ILE A 58 2.04 -6.34 -5.18
N ASP A 59 1.53 -6.17 -3.96
CA ASP A 59 1.82 -7.05 -2.83
C ASP A 59 0.95 -8.29 -2.91
N LEU A 60 1.57 -9.45 -2.80
CA LEU A 60 0.94 -10.74 -2.94
C LEU A 60 1.19 -11.61 -1.72
N ILE A 61 0.13 -12.09 -1.09
CA ILE A 61 0.17 -13.08 -0.02
C ILE A 61 -0.56 -14.32 -0.51
N LEU A 62 0.19 -15.41 -0.65
CA LEU A 62 -0.31 -16.69 -1.12
C LEU A 62 -0.66 -17.62 0.05
N ASP A 63 -1.61 -18.50 -0.15
CA ASP A 63 -1.97 -19.53 0.81
C ASP A 63 -1.09 -20.79 0.60
N ARG A 64 0.18 -20.66 0.97
CA ARG A 64 1.16 -21.75 0.93
C ARG A 64 2.25 -21.56 1.98
N GLY A 65 2.95 -22.63 2.32
CA GLY A 65 3.94 -22.61 3.42
C GLY A 65 5.24 -21.88 3.13
N ARG A 66 5.69 -21.83 1.87
CA ARG A 66 6.96 -21.20 1.47
C ARG A 66 6.73 -20.15 0.40
N GLU A 67 7.59 -19.09 0.40
CA GLU A 67 7.52 -17.98 -0.57
C GLU A 67 6.11 -17.36 -0.66
N ASN A 68 5.39 -17.33 0.48
CA ASN A 68 4.02 -16.88 0.57
C ASN A 68 3.85 -15.35 0.50
N ARG A 69 4.94 -14.59 0.70
CA ARG A 69 4.94 -13.12 0.62
C ARG A 69 5.88 -12.66 -0.47
N SER A 70 5.34 -11.96 -1.44
CA SER A 70 6.09 -11.50 -2.60
C SER A 70 5.51 -10.22 -3.17
N GLN A 71 6.21 -9.62 -4.12
CA GLN A 71 5.79 -8.41 -4.81
C GLN A 71 6.08 -8.53 -6.30
N PHE A 72 5.19 -7.98 -7.11
CA PHE A 72 5.50 -7.58 -8.49
C PHE A 72 5.76 -6.08 -8.48
N VAL A 73 6.98 -5.68 -8.83
CA VAL A 73 7.42 -4.27 -8.80
C VAL A 73 7.48 -3.74 -10.22
N PHE A 74 6.83 -2.61 -10.45
CA PHE A 74 6.83 -1.86 -11.70
C PHE A 74 7.78 -0.67 -11.52
N ALA A 75 8.83 -0.63 -12.29
CA ALA A 75 9.87 0.39 -12.19
C ALA A 75 10.26 0.90 -13.58
N HIS A 76 10.87 2.08 -13.62
CA HIS A 76 11.50 2.60 -14.82
C HIS A 76 13.02 2.59 -14.63
N ALA A 77 13.73 1.98 -15.56
CA ALA A 77 15.18 1.97 -15.58
C ALA A 77 15.67 2.32 -16.99
N ARG A 78 16.55 3.31 -17.10
CA ARG A 78 17.12 3.77 -18.38
C ARG A 78 16.06 4.08 -19.46
N GLY A 79 14.97 4.76 -19.06
CA GLY A 79 13.86 5.14 -19.93
C GLY A 79 12.96 3.99 -20.41
N ARG A 80 13.08 2.80 -19.82
CA ARG A 80 12.25 1.62 -20.14
C ARG A 80 11.55 1.11 -18.90
N GLU A 81 10.34 0.60 -19.07
CA GLU A 81 9.62 -0.11 -18.03
C GLU A 81 10.32 -1.45 -17.71
N VAL A 82 10.49 -1.71 -16.43
CA VAL A 82 11.02 -2.97 -15.92
C VAL A 82 10.03 -3.50 -14.88
N ILE A 83 9.46 -4.67 -15.16
CA ILE A 83 8.59 -5.36 -14.20
C ILE A 83 9.34 -6.58 -13.68
N PHE A 84 9.32 -6.79 -12.37
CA PHE A 84 9.95 -7.97 -11.80
C PHE A 84 9.24 -8.45 -10.53
N TRP A 85 9.20 -9.77 -10.38
CA TRP A 85 8.79 -10.41 -9.14
C TRP A 85 9.96 -10.50 -8.17
N GLN A 86 9.68 -10.31 -6.89
CA GLN A 86 10.61 -10.52 -5.80
C GLN A 86 9.92 -11.02 -4.53
N SER A 87 10.62 -11.82 -3.74
CA SER A 87 10.27 -12.20 -2.37
C SER A 87 11.22 -11.55 -1.36
N ALA A 88 10.93 -11.65 -0.06
CA ALA A 88 11.83 -11.17 0.99
C ALA A 88 13.24 -11.77 0.88
N ARG A 89 13.36 -13.03 0.43
CA ARG A 89 14.63 -13.72 0.21
C ARG A 89 15.37 -13.14 -0.98
N THR A 90 14.72 -12.99 -2.12
CA THR A 90 15.35 -12.45 -3.33
C THR A 90 15.72 -10.98 -3.19
N THR A 91 14.98 -10.22 -2.40
CA THR A 91 15.31 -8.82 -2.09
C THR A 91 16.61 -8.73 -1.27
N LYS A 92 16.80 -9.62 -0.30
CA LYS A 92 18.06 -9.67 0.48
C LYS A 92 19.27 -10.02 -0.38
N GLN A 93 19.12 -10.97 -1.30
CA GLN A 93 20.21 -11.39 -2.19
C GLN A 93 20.58 -10.32 -3.23
N ALA A 94 19.63 -9.50 -3.64
CA ALA A 94 19.81 -8.47 -4.66
C ALA A 94 20.25 -7.11 -4.09
N ARG A 95 20.49 -7.01 -2.79
CA ARG A 95 21.11 -5.80 -2.22
C ARG A 95 22.62 -5.82 -2.54
N PRO A 96 23.08 -5.18 -3.62
CA PRO A 96 24.40 -4.59 -3.60
C PRO A 96 24.41 -3.61 -2.43
N ALA A 97 25.58 -3.26 -1.91
CA ALA A 97 25.77 -2.21 -0.92
C ALA A 97 25.39 -0.84 -1.54
N VAL A 98 24.14 -0.66 -1.90
CA VAL A 98 23.57 0.62 -2.33
C VAL A 98 23.15 1.31 -1.06
N ALA A 99 23.82 2.41 -0.74
CA ALA A 99 23.31 3.37 0.22
C ALA A 99 21.89 3.72 -0.23
N ILE A 100 20.90 3.27 0.54
CA ILE A 100 19.51 3.69 0.34
C ILE A 100 19.54 5.20 0.56
N PRO A 101 19.07 6.01 -0.41
CA PRO A 101 18.95 7.44 -0.18
C PRO A 101 18.23 7.66 1.14
N THR A 102 18.83 8.38 2.06
CA THR A 102 18.34 8.55 3.44
C THR A 102 17.02 9.33 3.53
N ALA A 103 16.60 9.94 2.43
CA ALA A 103 15.25 10.49 2.28
C ALA A 103 14.74 10.21 0.86
N ARG A 104 13.49 9.77 0.72
CA ARG A 104 12.85 9.62 -0.60
C ARG A 104 12.68 10.94 -1.35
N ALA A 105 12.78 12.07 -0.64
CA ALA A 105 12.90 13.41 -1.21
C ALA A 105 14.33 13.76 -1.65
N ALA A 106 15.34 12.89 -1.44
CA ALA A 106 16.72 13.15 -1.82
C ALA A 106 16.83 13.30 -3.35
N GLY A 107 17.29 14.46 -3.77
CA GLY A 107 17.41 14.83 -5.19
C GLY A 107 16.35 15.80 -5.72
N GLN A 108 15.32 16.12 -4.94
CA GLN A 108 14.35 17.18 -5.26
C GLN A 108 14.17 18.10 -4.06
N VAL A 109 14.11 19.40 -4.32
CA VAL A 109 13.75 20.39 -3.30
C VAL A 109 12.26 20.27 -3.04
N LEU A 110 11.88 19.97 -1.79
CA LEU A 110 10.49 19.84 -1.40
C LEU A 110 9.89 21.22 -1.13
N GLU A 111 8.85 21.61 -1.81
CA GLU A 111 8.07 22.79 -1.43
C GLU A 111 7.10 22.42 -0.30
N ILE A 112 7.29 23.05 0.87
CA ILE A 112 6.43 22.86 2.04
C ILE A 112 5.56 24.10 2.19
N LEU A 113 4.25 23.90 2.15
CA LEU A 113 3.27 24.91 2.44
C LEU A 113 3.19 25.08 3.96
N VAL A 114 3.21 26.33 4.41
CA VAL A 114 3.11 26.70 5.82
C VAL A 114 1.83 27.54 6.00
N ASP A 115 0.99 27.14 6.93
CA ASP A 115 -0.24 27.89 7.18
C ASP A 115 0.07 29.36 7.51
N SER A 116 -0.71 30.25 6.93
CA SER A 116 -0.56 31.70 7.13
C SER A 116 -0.76 32.13 8.59
N HIS A 117 -1.52 31.36 9.39
CA HIS A 117 -1.78 31.60 10.80
C HIS A 117 -0.69 31.06 11.74
N GLU A 118 0.25 30.22 11.23
CA GLU A 118 1.35 29.71 12.05
C GLU A 118 2.32 30.85 12.42
N ARG A 119 2.38 31.19 13.71
CA ARG A 119 3.16 32.33 14.19
C ARG A 119 4.66 32.07 14.28
N TYR A 120 5.04 30.85 14.60
CA TYR A 120 6.42 30.44 14.83
C TYR A 120 6.80 29.24 13.95
N PRO A 121 6.77 29.39 12.62
CA PRO A 121 6.95 28.27 11.72
C PRO A 121 8.36 27.67 11.80
N TRP A 122 8.47 26.41 11.43
CA TRP A 122 9.76 25.80 11.13
C TRP A 122 10.30 26.35 9.81
N THR A 123 11.61 26.52 9.77
CA THR A 123 12.28 27.09 8.60
C THR A 123 12.80 26.04 7.62
N PHE A 124 12.92 24.79 8.07
CA PHE A 124 13.51 23.67 7.30
C PHE A 124 14.91 23.99 6.73
N ALA A 125 15.66 24.88 7.41
CA ALA A 125 16.96 25.40 6.93
C ALA A 125 18.05 24.33 6.77
N ARG A 126 17.89 23.16 7.36
CA ARG A 126 18.83 22.01 7.26
C ARG A 126 18.35 20.91 6.34
N GLN A 127 17.16 21.05 5.78
CA GLN A 127 16.54 20.11 4.86
C GLN A 127 16.54 20.66 3.43
N GLN A 128 16.44 19.79 2.44
CA GLN A 128 16.27 20.20 1.04
C GLN A 128 14.82 20.61 0.81
N ALA A 129 14.43 21.73 1.37
CA ALA A 129 13.07 22.26 1.28
C ALA A 129 13.07 23.77 1.13
N VAL A 130 12.04 24.26 0.47
CA VAL A 130 11.63 25.68 0.47
C VAL A 130 10.26 25.78 1.11
N THR A 131 10.00 26.91 1.78
CA THR A 131 8.70 27.14 2.41
C THR A 131 7.93 28.21 1.67
N ARG A 132 6.62 28.00 1.50
CA ARG A 132 5.70 29.00 0.95
C ARG A 132 4.51 29.18 1.90
N ARG A 133 4.23 30.43 2.30
CA ARG A 133 3.08 30.72 3.13
C ARG A 133 1.81 30.73 2.32
N GLN A 134 0.78 30.04 2.85
CA GLN A 134 -0.53 29.93 2.24
C GLN A 134 -1.55 29.55 3.31
N ALA A 135 -2.80 30.02 3.20
CA ALA A 135 -3.87 29.50 4.05
C ALA A 135 -4.12 28.02 3.76
N LEU A 136 -4.08 27.17 4.77
CA LEU A 136 -4.35 25.74 4.68
C LEU A 136 -5.75 25.43 5.20
N THR A 137 -6.40 24.44 4.63
CA THR A 137 -7.71 23.97 5.10
C THR A 137 -7.60 23.12 6.36
N ALA A 138 -6.45 22.46 6.57
CA ALA A 138 -6.15 21.67 7.76
C ALA A 138 -4.63 21.53 7.95
N GLY A 139 -4.18 21.53 9.20
CA GLY A 139 -2.78 21.42 9.59
C GLY A 139 -1.97 22.70 9.43
N ASP A 140 -0.77 22.72 9.98
CA ASP A 140 0.16 23.86 9.95
C ASP A 140 1.16 23.77 8.80
N TYR A 141 1.45 22.55 8.32
CA TYR A 141 2.40 22.23 7.23
C TYR A 141 1.78 21.26 6.26
N ALA A 142 1.99 21.48 4.97
CA ALA A 142 1.46 20.60 3.93
C ALA A 142 2.42 20.47 2.76
N VAL A 143 2.18 19.47 1.92
CA VAL A 143 2.77 19.36 0.59
C VAL A 143 1.66 19.19 -0.43
N ALA A 144 1.79 19.91 -1.56
CA ALA A 144 0.89 19.79 -2.69
C ALA A 144 1.61 19.24 -3.91
N ILE A 145 0.88 18.54 -4.77
CA ILE A 145 1.31 18.10 -6.10
C ILE A 145 0.18 18.49 -7.05
N ASP A 146 0.53 19.23 -8.10
CA ASP A 146 -0.44 19.72 -9.08
C ASP A 146 -1.64 20.44 -8.40
N ASP A 147 -1.32 21.35 -7.45
CA ASP A 147 -2.24 22.12 -6.61
C ASP A 147 -3.14 21.30 -5.64
N LEU A 148 -3.01 19.98 -5.63
CA LEU A 148 -3.71 19.11 -4.70
C LEU A 148 -2.85 18.88 -3.44
N VAL A 149 -3.37 19.23 -2.27
CA VAL A 149 -2.73 18.89 -0.99
C VAL A 149 -2.78 17.39 -0.78
N VAL A 150 -1.62 16.73 -0.77
CA VAL A 150 -1.49 15.27 -0.65
C VAL A 150 -1.14 14.81 0.77
N ALA A 151 -0.62 15.72 1.59
CA ALA A 151 -0.40 15.45 3.01
C ALA A 151 -0.38 16.74 3.82
N ALA A 152 -0.85 16.66 5.06
CA ALA A 152 -0.82 17.73 6.04
C ALA A 152 -0.28 17.26 7.40
N VAL A 153 0.38 18.17 8.13
CA VAL A 153 0.88 17.92 9.48
C VAL A 153 0.46 19.05 10.39
N GLU A 154 -0.18 18.70 11.47
CA GLU A 154 -0.50 19.59 12.58
C GLU A 154 0.62 19.56 13.62
N ARG A 155 1.12 20.71 14.02
CA ARG A 155 2.14 20.89 15.06
C ARG A 155 1.48 21.19 16.40
N LYS A 156 1.88 20.52 17.44
CA LYS A 156 1.41 20.80 18.81
C LYS A 156 2.57 20.84 19.80
N SER A 157 2.54 21.81 20.70
CA SER A 157 3.22 21.65 21.98
C SER A 157 2.44 20.65 22.85
N LEU A 158 3.08 20.06 23.87
CA LEU A 158 2.35 19.21 24.83
C LEU A 158 1.25 19.97 25.53
N THR A 159 1.49 21.23 25.90
CA THR A 159 0.50 22.09 26.56
C THR A 159 -0.73 22.30 25.67
N ASP A 160 -0.52 22.63 24.38
CA ASP A 160 -1.62 22.84 23.44
C ASP A 160 -2.38 21.55 23.15
N LEU A 161 -1.67 20.40 23.07
CA LEU A 161 -2.30 19.11 22.91
C LEU A 161 -3.23 18.79 24.08
N VAL A 162 -2.75 18.96 25.32
CA VAL A 162 -3.54 18.74 26.54
C VAL A 162 -4.74 19.68 26.60
N ALA A 163 -4.55 20.95 26.28
CA ALA A 163 -5.65 21.93 26.25
C ALA A 163 -6.69 21.56 25.18
N THR A 164 -6.24 21.16 23.99
CA THR A 164 -7.13 20.75 22.88
C THR A 164 -7.91 19.48 23.23
N LEU A 165 -7.27 18.52 23.91
CA LEU A 165 -7.89 17.28 24.35
C LEU A 165 -8.93 17.54 25.44
N THR A 166 -8.55 18.26 26.51
CA THR A 166 -9.44 18.50 27.67
C THR A 166 -10.65 19.37 27.35
N THR A 167 -10.55 20.24 26.36
CA THR A 167 -11.67 21.04 25.85
C THR A 167 -12.53 20.29 24.81
N GLY A 168 -12.18 19.05 24.47
CA GLY A 168 -12.90 18.26 23.47
C GLY A 168 -12.66 18.71 22.02
N LYS A 169 -11.77 19.67 21.78
CA LYS A 169 -11.47 20.20 20.44
C LYS A 169 -10.64 19.22 19.59
N LEU A 170 -9.90 18.30 20.22
CA LEU A 170 -9.03 17.36 19.51
C LEU A 170 -9.82 16.51 18.49
N ARG A 171 -11.05 16.12 18.81
CA ARG A 171 -11.88 15.33 17.90
C ARG A 171 -12.25 16.07 16.61
N TYR A 172 -12.47 17.39 16.69
CA TYR A 172 -12.79 18.21 15.52
C TYR A 172 -11.55 18.42 14.65
N LEU A 173 -10.41 18.70 15.27
CA LEU A 173 -9.12 18.79 14.59
C LEU A 173 -8.79 17.48 13.84
N LEU A 174 -8.97 16.33 14.49
CA LEU A 174 -8.76 15.04 13.86
C LEU A 174 -9.76 14.79 12.72
N ALA A 175 -11.01 15.22 12.85
CA ALA A 175 -12.00 15.13 11.78
C ALA A 175 -11.63 15.99 10.57
N GLU A 176 -11.10 17.19 10.77
CA GLU A 176 -10.57 18.04 9.70
C GLU A 176 -9.36 17.40 9.02
N LEU A 177 -8.40 16.92 9.80
CA LEU A 177 -7.23 16.22 9.28
C LEU A 177 -7.60 14.92 8.53
N ALA A 178 -8.68 14.26 8.92
CA ALA A 178 -9.17 13.05 8.24
C ALA A 178 -9.69 13.31 6.82
N THR A 179 -9.95 14.57 6.45
CA THR A 179 -10.30 14.94 5.08
C THR A 179 -9.08 14.94 4.15
N MET A 180 -7.86 14.97 4.70
CA MET A 180 -6.62 14.95 3.93
C MET A 180 -6.26 13.51 3.50
N PRO A 181 -5.68 13.31 2.30
CA PRO A 181 -5.22 12.00 1.86
C PRO A 181 -4.23 11.34 2.83
N ARG A 182 -3.39 12.14 3.46
CA ARG A 182 -2.47 11.75 4.54
C ARG A 182 -2.37 12.88 5.55
N ALA A 183 -2.44 12.55 6.83
CA ALA A 183 -2.25 13.55 7.88
C ALA A 183 -1.54 12.96 9.09
N ALA A 184 -0.95 13.83 9.91
CA ALA A 184 -0.37 13.48 11.19
C ALA A 184 -0.44 14.66 12.17
N ILE A 185 -0.43 14.36 13.47
CA ILE A 185 -0.17 15.34 14.52
C ILE A 185 1.24 15.07 15.05
N VAL A 186 2.06 16.12 15.11
CA VAL A 186 3.43 16.06 15.62
C VAL A 186 3.53 16.89 16.90
N VAL A 187 3.95 16.23 17.97
CA VAL A 187 4.07 16.84 19.31
C VAL A 187 5.55 17.12 19.61
N GLU A 188 5.86 18.37 19.92
CA GLU A 188 7.22 18.85 20.24
C GLU A 188 7.63 18.48 21.69
N ASP A 189 7.39 17.25 22.10
CA ASP A 189 7.75 16.73 23.41
C ASP A 189 7.87 15.21 23.36
N ARG A 190 8.28 14.58 24.47
CA ARG A 190 8.35 13.13 24.62
C ARG A 190 7.08 12.57 25.27
N TRP A 191 6.69 11.36 24.92
CA TRP A 191 5.53 10.69 25.52
C TRP A 191 5.59 10.62 27.05
N SER A 192 6.79 10.41 27.61
CA SER A 192 7.00 10.37 29.06
C SER A 192 6.66 11.69 29.78
N ALA A 193 6.62 12.82 29.07
CA ALA A 193 6.24 14.10 29.66
C ALA A 193 4.74 14.18 30.02
N VAL A 194 3.90 13.38 29.35
CA VAL A 194 2.47 13.22 29.70
C VAL A 194 2.32 12.80 31.17
N PHE A 195 3.19 11.93 31.67
CA PHE A 195 3.14 11.41 33.05
C PHE A 195 3.76 12.34 34.09
N LYS A 196 4.26 13.51 33.67
CA LYS A 196 4.79 14.57 34.52
C LYS A 196 3.88 15.79 34.59
N LEU A 197 2.67 15.70 34.03
CA LEU A 197 1.68 16.77 34.07
C LEU A 197 1.17 16.94 35.51
N GLU A 198 1.15 18.18 36.00
CA GLU A 198 0.72 18.52 37.36
C GLU A 198 -0.73 18.99 37.39
N ARG A 199 -1.17 19.72 36.35
CA ARG A 199 -2.50 20.38 36.33
C ARG A 199 -3.63 19.49 35.82
N VAL A 200 -3.30 18.48 35.04
CA VAL A 200 -4.25 17.51 34.46
C VAL A 200 -3.74 16.11 34.82
N ARG A 201 -4.63 15.23 35.27
CA ARG A 201 -4.24 13.86 35.59
C ARG A 201 -3.64 13.18 34.36
N PRO A 202 -2.43 12.62 34.44
CA PRO A 202 -1.78 11.95 33.34
C PRO A 202 -2.63 10.87 32.67
N SER A 203 -3.39 10.08 33.46
CA SER A 203 -4.27 9.03 32.93
C SER A 203 -5.35 9.59 31.99
N VAL A 204 -5.93 10.74 32.31
CA VAL A 204 -6.97 11.38 31.45
C VAL A 204 -6.38 11.73 30.08
N VAL A 205 -5.14 12.21 30.06
CA VAL A 205 -4.46 12.56 28.79
C VAL A 205 -4.07 11.30 28.04
N ALA A 206 -3.51 10.30 28.74
CA ALA A 206 -3.10 9.04 28.11
C ALA A 206 -4.29 8.27 27.52
N ASP A 207 -5.38 8.16 28.26
CA ASP A 207 -6.61 7.49 27.81
C ASP A 207 -7.27 8.25 26.63
N GLY A 208 -7.34 9.59 26.72
CA GLY A 208 -7.91 10.40 25.66
C GLY A 208 -7.10 10.34 24.35
N LEU A 209 -5.77 10.26 24.43
CA LEU A 209 -4.92 10.07 23.26
C LEU A 209 -5.06 8.65 22.67
N ALA A 210 -5.16 7.64 23.50
CA ALA A 210 -5.42 6.27 23.07
C ALA A 210 -6.78 6.15 22.36
N GLU A 211 -7.83 6.74 22.93
CA GLU A 211 -9.15 6.79 22.31
C GLU A 211 -9.12 7.53 20.96
N ALA A 212 -8.44 8.69 20.90
CA ALA A 212 -8.28 9.45 19.67
C ALA A 212 -7.60 8.62 18.58
N GLN A 213 -6.53 7.87 18.92
CA GLN A 213 -5.79 7.04 17.96
C GLN A 213 -6.62 5.84 17.49
N VAL A 214 -7.48 5.27 18.34
CA VAL A 214 -8.39 4.17 17.95
C VAL A 214 -9.49 4.69 17.03
N ARG A 215 -10.04 5.88 17.29
CA ARG A 215 -11.07 6.49 16.44
C ARG A 215 -10.54 6.99 15.09
N PHE A 216 -9.31 7.46 15.06
CA PHE A 216 -8.65 8.00 13.87
C PHE A 216 -7.34 7.27 13.56
N PRO A 217 -7.39 5.97 13.21
CA PRO A 217 -6.20 5.14 13.06
C PRO A 217 -5.29 5.55 11.90
N THR A 218 -5.80 6.33 10.95
CA THR A 218 -5.04 6.84 9.81
C THR A 218 -4.26 8.12 10.09
N ILE A 219 -4.48 8.75 11.26
CA ILE A 219 -3.83 9.99 11.67
C ILE A 219 -2.94 9.70 12.88
N PRO A 220 -1.66 9.39 12.69
CA PRO A 220 -0.74 9.15 13.79
C PRO A 220 -0.53 10.40 14.63
N ILE A 221 -0.48 10.25 15.96
CA ILE A 221 -0.07 11.28 16.93
C ILE A 221 1.33 10.91 17.42
N LEU A 222 2.33 11.68 17.00
CA LEU A 222 3.74 11.37 17.21
C LEU A 222 4.41 12.35 18.17
N PHE A 223 5.06 11.81 19.19
CA PHE A 223 5.88 12.56 20.11
C PHE A 223 7.33 12.58 19.61
N CYS A 224 7.81 13.72 19.18
CA CYS A 224 9.13 13.89 18.54
C CYS A 224 10.19 14.50 19.45
N GLU A 225 10.00 14.45 20.75
CA GLU A 225 10.92 14.91 21.81
C GLU A 225 11.26 16.41 21.76
N THR A 226 11.70 16.92 20.62
CA THR A 226 12.18 18.29 20.46
C THR A 226 11.65 18.91 19.17
N ARG A 227 11.60 20.25 19.15
CA ARG A 227 11.22 21.03 17.97
C ARG A 227 12.06 20.68 16.71
N PRO A 228 13.42 20.54 16.77
CA PRO A 228 14.18 20.11 15.60
C PRO A 228 13.85 18.71 15.11
N LEU A 229 13.57 17.76 16.00
CA LEU A 229 13.19 16.39 15.62
C LEU A 229 11.78 16.35 15.03
N ALA A 230 10.85 17.16 15.56
CA ALA A 230 9.52 17.33 15.00
C ALA A 230 9.58 17.88 13.56
N GLN A 231 10.40 18.92 13.32
CA GLN A 231 10.65 19.44 11.99
C GLN A 231 11.26 18.40 11.05
N GLU A 232 12.26 17.64 11.51
CA GLU A 232 12.92 16.59 10.71
C GLU A 232 11.93 15.48 10.34
N TRP A 233 11.12 15.04 11.30
CA TRP A 233 10.11 14.02 11.03
C TRP A 233 9.07 14.52 10.01
N THR A 234 8.59 15.76 10.18
CA THR A 234 7.61 16.38 9.27
C THR A 234 8.15 16.46 7.85
N TYR A 235 9.40 16.91 7.67
CA TYR A 235 10.06 16.93 6.37
C TYR A 235 10.06 15.55 5.70
N ARG A 236 10.42 14.51 6.46
CA ARG A 236 10.47 13.14 5.94
C ARG A 236 9.08 12.59 5.62
N PHE A 237 8.10 12.88 6.45
CA PHE A 237 6.71 12.45 6.23
C PHE A 237 6.13 13.10 4.98
N LEU A 238 6.23 14.41 4.84
CA LEU A 238 5.75 15.15 3.68
C LEU A 238 6.47 14.71 2.39
N GLY A 239 7.79 14.54 2.44
CA GLY A 239 8.56 14.02 1.32
C GLY A 239 8.16 12.60 0.91
N ALA A 240 7.91 11.72 1.88
CA ALA A 240 7.45 10.37 1.62
C ALA A 240 6.03 10.35 1.04
N ALA A 241 5.13 11.22 1.53
CA ALA A 241 3.78 11.36 1.02
C ALA A 241 3.76 11.86 -0.43
N ALA A 242 4.59 12.87 -0.74
CA ALA A 242 4.76 13.37 -2.10
C ALA A 242 5.29 12.30 -3.07
N ALA A 243 6.32 11.55 -2.65
CA ALA A 243 6.87 10.45 -3.44
C ALA A 243 5.83 9.36 -3.68
N HIS A 244 5.11 8.96 -2.62
CA HIS A 244 4.05 7.96 -2.70
C HIS A 244 2.91 8.39 -3.64
N HIS A 245 2.51 9.66 -3.60
CA HIS A 245 1.46 10.18 -4.49
C HIS A 245 1.89 10.12 -5.96
N ARG A 246 3.15 10.52 -6.28
CA ARG A 246 3.69 10.41 -7.65
C ARG A 246 3.76 8.96 -8.12
N GLU A 247 4.27 8.06 -7.27
CA GLU A 247 4.32 6.61 -7.56
C GLU A 247 2.92 6.04 -7.84
N HIS A 248 1.89 6.49 -7.09
CA HIS A 248 0.51 6.05 -7.31
C HIS A 248 -0.08 6.58 -8.61
N ARG A 249 0.17 7.85 -8.92
CA ARG A 249 -0.28 8.45 -10.19
C ARG A 249 0.36 7.73 -11.38
N ASP A 250 1.68 7.58 -11.37
CA ASP A 250 2.41 6.88 -12.43
C ASP A 250 1.93 5.43 -12.56
N ALA A 251 1.63 4.79 -11.43
CA ALA A 251 1.09 3.45 -11.39
C ALA A 251 -0.36 3.37 -11.93
N PHE A 252 -1.20 4.37 -11.67
CA PHE A 252 -2.56 4.46 -12.17
C PHE A 252 -2.59 4.74 -13.68
N GLU A 253 -1.76 5.67 -14.16
CA GLU A 253 -1.59 5.91 -15.61
C GLU A 253 -1.09 4.65 -16.32
N LEU A 254 -0.20 3.92 -15.67
CA LEU A 254 0.32 2.65 -16.14
C LEU A 254 -0.77 1.58 -16.19
N GLU A 255 -1.69 1.56 -15.21
CA GLU A 255 -2.82 0.63 -15.15
C GLU A 255 -3.85 0.90 -16.24
N GLN A 256 -4.13 2.17 -16.55
CA GLN A 256 -4.99 2.55 -17.66
C GLN A 256 -4.43 2.15 -19.05
N ARG A 257 -3.11 2.02 -19.14
CA ARG A 257 -2.41 1.54 -20.34
C ARG A 257 -2.23 0.01 -20.37
N LEU A 258 -2.64 -0.71 -19.29
CA LEU A 258 -2.68 -2.16 -19.30
C LEU A 258 -3.87 -2.63 -20.14
N PRO A 259 -3.69 -3.52 -21.13
CA PRO A 259 -4.79 -4.20 -21.75
C PRO A 259 -5.63 -4.89 -20.67
N THR A 260 -6.93 -4.66 -20.67
CA THR A 260 -7.85 -5.37 -19.78
C THR A 260 -7.87 -6.83 -20.19
N ALA A 261 -7.35 -7.72 -19.35
CA ALA A 261 -7.65 -9.13 -19.52
C ALA A 261 -9.17 -9.30 -19.45
N GLY A 262 -9.76 -9.98 -20.39
CA GLY A 262 -11.21 -10.25 -20.42
C GLY A 262 -11.74 -10.81 -19.09
N PRO A 263 -13.06 -10.85 -18.87
CA PRO A 263 -13.64 -11.31 -17.60
C PRO A 263 -13.01 -12.62 -17.18
N LEU A 264 -12.68 -12.72 -15.90
CA LEU A 264 -12.21 -13.98 -15.30
C LEU A 264 -13.27 -15.04 -15.60
N ALA A 265 -13.03 -15.89 -16.59
CA ALA A 265 -13.83 -17.10 -16.76
C ALA A 265 -13.85 -17.78 -15.39
N ALA A 266 -15.04 -18.13 -14.90
CA ALA A 266 -15.20 -18.86 -13.65
C ALA A 266 -14.19 -20.01 -13.69
N ALA A 267 -13.43 -20.17 -12.61
CA ALA A 267 -12.35 -21.16 -12.57
C ALA A 267 -12.95 -22.51 -12.99
N GLU A 268 -12.44 -23.09 -14.08
CA GLU A 268 -12.91 -24.40 -14.49
C GLU A 268 -12.70 -25.38 -13.34
N PRO A 269 -13.73 -26.17 -13.01
CA PRO A 269 -13.67 -27.09 -11.89
C PRO A 269 -12.56 -28.12 -12.16
N THR A 270 -11.78 -28.39 -11.14
CA THR A 270 -10.73 -29.41 -11.22
C THR A 270 -11.35 -30.80 -11.39
N VAL A 271 -10.61 -31.72 -11.99
CA VAL A 271 -11.01 -33.13 -12.11
C VAL A 271 -11.40 -33.73 -10.75
N ALA A 272 -10.79 -33.27 -9.66
CA ALA A 272 -11.12 -33.68 -8.30
C ALA A 272 -12.47 -33.14 -7.85
N GLU A 273 -12.81 -31.90 -8.17
CA GLU A 273 -14.11 -31.30 -7.84
C GLU A 273 -15.23 -31.93 -8.66
N ILE A 274 -15.01 -32.15 -9.98
CA ILE A 274 -16.00 -32.86 -10.83
C ILE A 274 -16.20 -34.29 -10.34
N ARG A 275 -15.16 -34.98 -9.88
CA ARG A 275 -15.29 -36.34 -9.32
C ARG A 275 -16.05 -36.34 -8.01
N ALA A 276 -15.79 -35.39 -7.10
CA ALA A 276 -16.50 -35.25 -5.84
C ALA A 276 -17.99 -34.98 -6.08
N TRP A 277 -18.28 -34.07 -7.04
CA TRP A 277 -19.67 -33.81 -7.45
C TRP A 277 -20.35 -35.07 -8.05
N ALA A 278 -19.66 -35.78 -8.95
CA ALA A 278 -20.20 -36.98 -9.59
C ALA A 278 -20.56 -38.08 -8.56
N VAL A 279 -19.69 -38.27 -7.54
CA VAL A 279 -19.99 -39.20 -6.42
C VAL A 279 -21.21 -38.72 -5.63
N ALA A 280 -21.32 -37.44 -5.31
CA ALA A 280 -22.43 -36.85 -4.60
C ALA A 280 -23.73 -36.90 -5.42
N ALA A 281 -23.66 -36.85 -6.75
CA ALA A 281 -24.78 -37.01 -7.68
C ALA A 281 -25.13 -38.47 -7.97
N GLY A 282 -24.45 -39.44 -7.32
CA GLY A 282 -24.74 -40.86 -7.47
C GLY A 282 -24.22 -41.50 -8.75
N LEU A 283 -23.28 -40.83 -9.46
CA LEU A 283 -22.65 -41.40 -10.64
C LEU A 283 -21.49 -42.32 -10.26
N GLU A 284 -21.41 -43.47 -10.89
CA GLU A 284 -20.29 -44.39 -10.70
C GLU A 284 -19.02 -43.85 -11.39
N VAL A 285 -18.07 -43.39 -10.60
CA VAL A 285 -16.78 -42.89 -11.08
C VAL A 285 -15.61 -43.56 -10.35
N ALA A 286 -14.55 -43.89 -11.08
CA ALA A 286 -13.37 -44.48 -10.48
C ALA A 286 -12.69 -43.48 -9.51
N ALA A 287 -12.19 -43.98 -8.37
CA ALA A 287 -11.52 -43.17 -7.35
C ALA A 287 -10.25 -42.46 -7.86
N LYS A 288 -9.61 -42.96 -8.90
CA LYS A 288 -8.42 -42.41 -9.55
C LYS A 288 -8.49 -42.57 -11.06
N GLY A 289 -7.75 -41.73 -11.81
CA GLY A 289 -7.69 -41.80 -13.26
C GLY A 289 -8.55 -40.75 -13.96
N ARG A 290 -8.65 -40.88 -15.31
CA ARG A 290 -9.39 -39.93 -16.15
C ARG A 290 -10.91 -40.16 -16.01
N LEU A 291 -11.68 -39.09 -15.85
CA LEU A 291 -13.13 -39.15 -15.90
C LEU A 291 -13.63 -39.40 -17.33
N ARG A 292 -14.76 -40.06 -17.47
CA ARG A 292 -15.39 -40.26 -18.78
C ARG A 292 -16.02 -38.95 -19.27
N PRO A 293 -16.11 -38.73 -20.60
CA PRO A 293 -16.69 -37.51 -21.17
C PRO A 293 -18.10 -37.23 -20.66
N GLU A 294 -18.94 -38.29 -20.46
CA GLU A 294 -20.29 -38.14 -20.02
C GLU A 294 -20.44 -37.52 -18.61
N VAL A 295 -19.40 -37.65 -17.77
CA VAL A 295 -19.34 -37.06 -16.43
C VAL A 295 -19.12 -35.58 -16.50
N TYR A 296 -18.30 -35.12 -17.44
CA TYR A 296 -18.10 -33.70 -17.69
C TYR A 296 -19.35 -33.04 -18.24
N GLU A 297 -20.02 -33.68 -19.21
CA GLU A 297 -21.28 -33.18 -19.79
C GLU A 297 -22.38 -33.08 -18.73
N ALA A 298 -22.52 -34.09 -17.87
CA ALA A 298 -23.50 -34.10 -16.76
C ALA A 298 -23.16 -32.96 -15.76
N TYR A 299 -21.89 -32.76 -15.43
CA TYR A 299 -21.46 -31.67 -14.54
C TYR A 299 -21.81 -30.30 -15.13
N HIS A 300 -21.50 -30.09 -16.39
CA HIS A 300 -21.79 -28.82 -17.08
C HIS A 300 -23.28 -28.56 -17.19
N ALA A 301 -24.08 -29.56 -17.51
CA ALA A 301 -25.52 -29.42 -17.56
C ALA A 301 -26.16 -29.10 -16.19
N ALA A 302 -25.59 -29.66 -15.10
CA ALA A 302 -26.09 -29.41 -13.74
C ALA A 302 -25.64 -28.09 -13.13
N THR A 303 -24.54 -27.51 -13.63
CA THR A 303 -23.92 -26.32 -13.02
C THR A 303 -24.14 -25.04 -13.84
N TYR A 304 -24.38 -25.17 -15.16
CA TYR A 304 -24.47 -24.04 -16.09
C TYR A 304 -25.70 -24.10 -17.01
N GLY A 305 -26.53 -25.13 -16.91
CA GLY A 305 -27.83 -25.26 -17.58
C GLY A 305 -28.96 -24.90 -16.65
#